data_18a18aeafc38e2c3dc70040d028bfc42
#
_entry.id   18a18aeafc38e2c3dc70040d028bfc42
#
_cell.length_a   1.000
_cell.length_b   1.000
_cell.length_c   1.000
_cell.angle_alpha   90.00
_cell.angle_beta   90.00
_cell.angle_gamma   90.00
#
_symmetry.space_group_name_H-M   'P 1'
#
loop_
_entity.id
_entity.type
_entity.pdbx_description
1 polymer ?
#
loop_
_entity_poly.entity_id
_entity_poly.type
_entity_poly.pdbx_seq_one_letter_code
_entity_poly.pdbx_strand_id
1 'polypeptide(L)'
;MKDFPIRFVLTDEAITPSAGLALVGYLLHQTKLDKRVNALRLPTVRRDVHISHSDVIRSMIGLLATGKTDFDHIEAYRQDDIFSTSMGIRHVPSSPTLRQRLDQLACLPMTETIIWEESMRLLVRQHATLSACWTKGKTTWLPLDIDASPFDNSDTKKRRSESNV
;
A
#
# COMPACT_ATOMS: atom_id res chain seq x y z
N MET A 1 5.01 -18.71 21.33
CA MET A 1 4.37 -17.42 20.97
C MET A 1 5.46 -16.39 21.04
N LYS A 2 5.85 -15.76 19.92
CA LYS A 2 6.79 -14.63 19.97
C LYS A 2 6.03 -13.46 20.56
N ASP A 3 6.59 -12.85 21.60
CA ASP A 3 5.98 -11.73 22.28
C ASP A 3 5.67 -10.61 21.30
N PHE A 4 4.42 -10.19 21.30
CA PHE A 4 3.97 -9.06 20.49
C PHE A 4 4.56 -7.79 21.10
N PRO A 5 5.37 -7.01 20.38
CA PRO A 5 6.17 -5.93 20.96
C PRO A 5 5.35 -4.66 21.31
N ILE A 6 4.02 -4.80 21.43
CA ILE A 6 3.16 -3.67 21.77
C ILE A 6 2.75 -3.76 23.23
N ARG A 7 3.08 -2.73 23.98
CA ARG A 7 2.66 -2.52 25.35
C ARG A 7 1.52 -1.52 25.39
N PHE A 8 0.38 -1.93 25.93
CA PHE A 8 -0.72 -1.00 26.21
C PHE A 8 -0.45 -0.28 27.53
N VAL A 9 -0.40 1.03 27.49
CA VAL A 9 -0.21 1.89 28.66
C VAL A 9 -1.32 2.93 28.67
N LEU A 10 -1.97 3.09 29.82
CA LEU A 10 -2.87 4.22 30.03
C LEU A 10 -1.99 5.48 30.18
N THR A 11 -2.30 6.49 29.41
CA THR A 11 -1.59 7.78 29.42
C THR A 11 -2.58 8.91 29.31
N ASP A 12 -2.24 10.05 29.89
CA ASP A 12 -2.97 11.31 29.74
C ASP A 12 -2.55 12.08 28.47
N GLU A 13 -1.63 11.50 27.67
CA GLU A 13 -1.20 12.11 26.42
C GLU A 13 -2.28 12.02 25.36
N ALA A 14 -2.32 13.02 24.49
CA ALA A 14 -3.23 13.04 23.34
C ALA A 14 -2.94 11.86 22.40
N ILE A 15 -3.87 10.91 22.34
CA ILE A 15 -3.75 9.75 21.48
C ILE A 15 -4.22 10.13 20.08
N THR A 16 -3.38 9.89 19.08
CA THR A 16 -3.76 10.08 17.67
C THR A 16 -4.68 8.97 17.19
N PRO A 17 -5.73 9.28 16.42
CA PRO A 17 -6.58 8.26 15.77
C PRO A 17 -5.80 7.39 14.77
N SER A 18 -4.61 7.83 14.36
CA SER A 18 -3.76 7.13 13.37
C SER A 18 -2.78 6.12 13.99
N ALA A 19 -2.83 5.84 15.30
CA ALA A 19 -1.90 4.93 15.98
C ALA A 19 -1.84 3.53 15.34
N GLY A 20 -2.95 3.05 14.76
CA GLY A 20 -2.99 1.77 14.03
C GLY A 20 -2.07 1.71 12.81
N LEU A 21 -1.69 2.85 12.24
CA LEU A 21 -0.74 2.90 11.11
C LEU A 21 0.65 2.36 11.47
N ALA A 22 1.05 2.43 12.73
CA ALA A 22 2.31 1.85 13.18
C ALA A 22 2.38 0.34 12.92
N LEU A 23 1.26 -0.37 13.02
CA LEU A 23 1.18 -1.79 12.68
C LEU A 23 1.34 -2.03 11.16
N VAL A 24 0.70 -1.19 10.35
CA VAL A 24 0.83 -1.25 8.90
C VAL A 24 2.27 -0.97 8.48
N GLY A 25 2.89 0.08 9.02
CA GLY A 25 4.29 0.41 8.75
C GLY A 25 5.25 -0.69 9.20
N TYR A 26 4.99 -1.31 10.36
CA TYR A 26 5.78 -2.45 10.84
C TYR A 26 5.69 -3.65 9.87
N LEU A 27 4.50 -3.99 9.38
CA LEU A 27 4.32 -5.05 8.39
C LEU A 27 5.07 -4.72 7.09
N LEU A 28 4.96 -3.49 6.58
CA LEU A 28 5.68 -3.05 5.40
C LEU A 28 7.20 -3.10 5.58
N HIS A 29 7.69 -2.78 6.77
CA HIS A 29 9.12 -2.86 7.09
C HIS A 29 9.67 -4.29 7.01
N GLN A 30 8.83 -5.30 7.18
CA GLN A 30 9.23 -6.70 7.03
C GLN A 30 9.37 -7.15 5.57
N THR A 31 8.92 -6.34 4.62
CA THR A 31 9.00 -6.63 3.19
C THR A 31 10.29 -6.09 2.58
N LYS A 32 10.56 -6.49 1.34
CA LYS A 32 11.61 -5.88 0.52
C LYS A 32 11.06 -4.82 -0.44
N LEU A 33 9.82 -4.37 -0.20
CA LEU A 33 9.10 -3.44 -1.07
C LEU A 33 9.94 -2.21 -1.40
N ASP A 34 10.43 -1.51 -0.37
CA ASP A 34 11.18 -0.26 -0.53
C ASP A 34 12.40 -0.44 -1.43
N LYS A 35 13.21 -1.48 -1.17
CA LYS A 35 14.40 -1.76 -1.96
C LYS A 35 14.06 -2.05 -3.42
N ARG A 36 13.00 -2.81 -3.65
CA ARG A 36 12.61 -3.24 -4.99
C ARG A 36 11.99 -2.11 -5.80
N VAL A 37 11.04 -1.35 -5.21
CA VAL A 37 10.40 -0.26 -5.94
C VAL A 37 11.35 0.91 -6.18
N ASN A 38 12.26 1.20 -5.26
CA ASN A 38 13.26 2.25 -5.45
C ASN A 38 14.35 1.88 -6.50
N ALA A 39 14.47 0.60 -6.85
CA ALA A 39 15.31 0.15 -7.94
C ALA A 39 14.68 0.38 -9.34
N LEU A 40 13.38 0.61 -9.40
CA LEU A 40 12.67 0.93 -10.65
C LEU A 40 13.18 2.26 -11.21
N ARG A 41 13.25 2.34 -12.53
CA ARG A 41 13.66 3.57 -13.24
C ARG A 41 12.48 4.13 -14.00
N LEU A 42 12.06 5.33 -13.63
CA LEU A 42 11.09 6.10 -14.38
C LEU A 42 11.83 7.04 -15.33
N PRO A 43 11.52 7.02 -16.65
CA PRO A 43 12.24 7.84 -17.63
C PRO A 43 12.15 9.35 -17.35
N THR A 44 11.05 9.78 -16.72
CA THR A 44 10.72 11.17 -16.45
C THR A 44 11.26 11.68 -15.11
N VAL A 45 11.86 10.81 -14.30
CA VAL A 45 12.26 11.15 -12.93
C VAL A 45 13.78 11.12 -12.81
N ARG A 46 14.37 12.26 -12.41
CA ARG A 46 15.80 12.36 -12.12
C ARG A 46 16.17 11.47 -10.92
N ARG A 47 17.45 11.01 -10.86
CA ARG A 47 17.93 10.14 -9.77
C ARG A 47 17.89 10.79 -8.38
N ASP A 48 18.04 12.11 -8.31
CA ASP A 48 18.06 12.87 -7.06
C ASP A 48 16.68 13.43 -6.71
N VAL A 49 15.69 12.55 -6.66
CA VAL A 49 14.33 12.99 -6.32
C VAL A 49 14.18 12.97 -4.81
N HIS A 50 13.70 14.09 -4.27
CA HIS A 50 13.46 14.28 -2.84
C HIS A 50 12.46 13.26 -2.28
N ILE A 51 11.52 12.78 -3.12
CA ILE A 51 10.47 11.82 -2.75
C ILE A 51 10.76 10.49 -3.45
N SER A 52 11.04 9.46 -2.67
CA SER A 52 11.32 8.11 -3.18
C SER A 52 10.07 7.42 -3.72
N HIS A 53 10.22 6.36 -4.52
CA HIS A 53 9.08 5.55 -4.96
C HIS A 53 8.42 4.84 -3.77
N SER A 54 9.21 4.42 -2.79
CA SER A 54 8.68 3.83 -1.57
C SER A 54 7.84 4.82 -0.76
N ASP A 55 8.26 6.09 -0.66
CA ASP A 55 7.47 7.12 0.03
C ASP A 55 6.11 7.30 -0.63
N VAL A 56 6.06 7.29 -1.97
CA VAL A 56 4.81 7.39 -2.74
C VAL A 56 3.87 6.20 -2.45
N ILE A 57 4.39 4.98 -2.54
CA ILE A 57 3.59 3.77 -2.32
C ILE A 57 3.13 3.67 -0.86
N ARG A 58 4.02 3.94 0.10
CA ARG A 58 3.69 3.93 1.53
C ARG A 58 2.65 5.01 1.88
N SER A 59 2.73 6.18 1.26
CA SER A 59 1.73 7.24 1.44
C SER A 59 0.36 6.78 0.98
N MET A 60 0.26 6.13 -0.18
CA MET A 60 -1.01 5.59 -0.66
C MET A 60 -1.55 4.48 0.23
N ILE A 61 -0.69 3.55 0.66
CA ILE A 61 -1.09 2.49 1.60
C ILE A 61 -1.58 3.10 2.91
N GLY A 62 -0.91 4.13 3.43
CA GLY A 62 -1.32 4.83 4.65
C GLY A 62 -2.69 5.50 4.50
N LEU A 63 -2.97 6.14 3.37
CA LEU A 63 -4.30 6.69 3.08
C LEU A 63 -5.36 5.60 3.07
N LEU A 64 -5.13 4.50 2.35
CA LEU A 64 -6.08 3.38 2.29
C LEU A 64 -6.31 2.77 3.67
N ALA A 65 -5.26 2.62 4.47
CA ALA A 65 -5.37 2.09 5.83
C ALA A 65 -6.17 3.00 6.78
N THR A 66 -6.26 4.30 6.47
CA THR A 66 -7.12 5.26 7.19
C THR A 66 -8.52 5.41 6.56
N GLY A 67 -8.88 4.57 5.59
CA GLY A 67 -10.17 4.62 4.89
C GLY A 67 -10.30 5.78 3.91
N LYS A 68 -9.18 6.38 3.48
CA LYS A 68 -9.16 7.48 2.52
C LYS A 68 -8.79 6.96 1.13
N THR A 69 -9.62 7.24 0.15
CA THR A 69 -9.43 6.77 -1.24
C THR A 69 -9.05 7.90 -2.20
N ASP A 70 -9.26 9.15 -1.81
CA ASP A 70 -8.91 10.30 -2.63
C ASP A 70 -7.48 10.77 -2.33
N PHE A 71 -6.72 11.06 -3.39
CA PHE A 71 -5.35 11.55 -3.29
C PHE A 71 -5.23 12.88 -2.54
N ASP A 72 -6.27 13.72 -2.59
CA ASP A 72 -6.25 15.04 -1.96
C ASP A 72 -6.22 14.96 -0.43
N HIS A 73 -6.65 13.85 0.15
CA HIS A 73 -6.54 13.62 1.59
C HIS A 73 -5.09 13.55 2.09
N ILE A 74 -4.10 13.33 1.21
CA ILE A 74 -2.69 13.30 1.62
C ILE A 74 -2.20 14.65 2.14
N GLU A 75 -2.81 15.75 1.71
CA GLU A 75 -2.40 17.09 2.13
C GLU A 75 -2.51 17.30 3.65
N ALA A 76 -3.49 16.65 4.30
CA ALA A 76 -3.64 16.70 5.75
C ALA A 76 -2.49 16.00 6.51
N TYR A 77 -1.80 15.07 5.85
CA TYR A 77 -0.73 14.28 6.47
C TYR A 77 0.68 14.79 6.17
N ARG A 78 0.83 15.83 5.35
CA ARG A 78 2.16 16.31 4.94
C ARG A 78 3.00 16.88 6.08
N GLN A 79 2.35 17.35 7.13
CA GLN A 79 3.01 17.86 8.34
C GLN A 79 2.72 16.98 9.58
N ASP A 80 2.18 15.78 9.35
CA ASP A 80 1.90 14.83 10.41
C ASP A 80 3.10 13.90 10.61
N ASP A 81 3.88 14.19 11.65
CA ASP A 81 5.05 13.40 12.02
C ASP A 81 4.68 11.97 12.43
N ILE A 82 3.48 11.78 12.97
CA ILE A 82 3.02 10.45 13.38
C ILE A 82 2.71 9.61 12.16
N PHE A 83 2.04 10.19 11.17
CA PHE A 83 1.78 9.50 9.89
C PHE A 83 3.09 9.10 9.22
N SER A 84 4.01 10.06 9.05
CA SER A 84 5.28 9.83 8.38
C SER A 84 6.14 8.80 9.11
N THR A 85 6.27 8.92 10.43
CA THR A 85 7.06 8.00 11.25
C THR A 85 6.45 6.61 11.29
N SER A 86 5.13 6.52 11.51
CA SER A 86 4.41 5.23 11.56
C SER A 86 4.54 4.46 10.25
N MET A 87 4.42 5.14 9.12
CA MET A 87 4.53 4.53 7.80
C MET A 87 5.97 4.38 7.31
N GLY A 88 6.98 4.92 8.02
CA GLY A 88 8.38 4.91 7.60
C GLY A 88 8.62 5.73 6.33
N ILE A 89 7.93 6.87 6.20
CA ILE A 89 8.01 7.80 5.07
C ILE A 89 8.98 8.92 5.43
N ARG A 90 9.88 9.27 4.53
CA ARG A 90 10.79 10.41 4.72
C ARG A 90 10.14 11.73 4.33
N HIS A 91 9.46 11.71 3.20
CA HIS A 91 8.79 12.89 2.67
C HIS A 91 7.42 12.51 2.12
N VAL A 92 6.38 13.00 2.78
CA VAL A 92 5.00 12.81 2.30
C VAL A 92 4.80 13.65 1.03
N PRO A 93 4.41 13.02 -0.09
CA PRO A 93 4.18 13.74 -1.35
C PRO A 93 2.97 14.66 -1.26
N SER A 94 2.93 15.69 -2.11
CA SER A 94 1.69 16.43 -2.38
C SER A 94 0.72 15.57 -3.20
N SER A 95 -0.58 15.90 -3.18
CA SER A 95 -1.60 15.20 -3.95
C SER A 95 -1.26 15.08 -5.45
N PRO A 96 -0.87 16.15 -6.15
CA PRO A 96 -0.46 16.05 -7.56
C PRO A 96 0.74 15.14 -7.77
N THR A 97 1.73 15.18 -6.85
CA THR A 97 2.92 14.34 -6.93
C THR A 97 2.56 12.87 -6.69
N LEU A 98 1.71 12.60 -5.70
CA LEU A 98 1.25 11.25 -5.37
C LEU A 98 0.56 10.62 -6.59
N ARG A 99 -0.41 11.32 -7.18
CA ARG A 99 -1.16 10.90 -8.37
C ARG A 99 -0.22 10.65 -9.55
N GLN A 100 0.58 11.65 -9.93
CA GLN A 100 1.47 11.55 -11.08
C GLN A 100 2.47 10.40 -10.96
N ARG A 101 3.03 10.21 -9.76
CA ARG A 101 4.04 9.16 -9.53
C ARG A 101 3.42 7.76 -9.52
N LEU A 102 2.22 7.60 -8.98
CA LEU A 102 1.50 6.33 -9.04
C LEU A 102 1.12 5.97 -10.47
N ASP A 103 0.64 6.94 -11.26
CA ASP A 103 0.35 6.73 -12.69
C ASP A 103 1.60 6.28 -13.46
N GLN A 104 2.73 6.91 -13.20
CA GLN A 104 4.00 6.53 -13.83
C GLN A 104 4.48 5.12 -13.42
N LEU A 105 4.35 4.79 -12.13
CA LEU A 105 4.70 3.46 -11.63
C LEU A 105 3.75 2.38 -12.18
N ALA A 106 2.47 2.68 -12.32
CA ALA A 106 1.47 1.77 -12.87
C ALA A 106 1.75 1.41 -14.34
N CYS A 107 2.42 2.30 -15.09
CA CYS A 107 2.85 2.01 -16.47
C CYS A 107 4.01 1.00 -16.55
N LEU A 108 4.66 0.67 -15.43
CA LEU A 108 5.76 -0.30 -15.39
C LEU A 108 5.22 -1.69 -14.99
N PRO A 109 5.27 -2.71 -15.86
CA PRO A 109 4.79 -4.06 -15.52
C PRO A 109 5.44 -4.64 -14.26
N MET A 110 6.71 -4.29 -14.01
CA MET A 110 7.43 -4.71 -12.81
C MET A 110 6.81 -4.21 -11.50
N THR A 111 6.10 -3.08 -11.51
CA THR A 111 5.49 -2.53 -10.29
C THR A 111 4.43 -3.47 -9.74
N GLU A 112 3.53 -3.93 -10.58
CA GLU A 112 2.49 -4.89 -10.20
C GLU A 112 3.10 -6.20 -9.68
N THR A 113 4.08 -6.74 -10.40
CA THR A 113 4.80 -7.95 -9.99
C THR A 113 5.44 -7.80 -8.61
N ILE A 114 6.10 -6.67 -8.35
CA ILE A 114 6.74 -6.42 -7.05
C ILE A 114 5.70 -6.36 -5.94
N ILE A 115 4.61 -5.62 -6.14
CA ILE A 115 3.56 -5.45 -5.13
C ILE A 115 2.93 -6.82 -4.82
N TRP A 116 2.58 -7.59 -5.87
CA TRP A 116 1.98 -8.90 -5.71
C TRP A 116 2.90 -9.87 -4.95
N GLU A 117 4.17 -9.99 -5.36
CA GLU A 117 5.12 -10.89 -4.71
C GLU A 117 5.40 -10.52 -3.25
N GLU A 118 5.55 -9.23 -2.94
CA GLU A 118 5.79 -8.80 -1.56
C GLU A 118 4.54 -9.00 -0.69
N SER A 119 3.34 -8.84 -1.24
CA SER A 119 2.08 -9.15 -0.56
C SER A 119 1.97 -10.64 -0.24
N MET A 120 2.28 -11.50 -1.20
CA MET A 120 2.27 -12.96 -0.99
C MET A 120 3.31 -13.40 0.05
N ARG A 121 4.52 -12.83 -0.02
CA ARG A 121 5.57 -13.09 0.98
C ARG A 121 5.15 -12.66 2.38
N LEU A 122 4.45 -11.54 2.49
CA LEU A 122 3.93 -11.04 3.76
C LEU A 122 2.89 -12.00 4.33
N LEU A 123 1.92 -12.45 3.53
CA LEU A 123 0.90 -13.42 3.94
C LEU A 123 1.54 -14.72 4.44
N VAL A 124 2.50 -15.26 3.69
CA VAL A 124 3.22 -16.49 4.10
C VAL A 124 3.97 -16.29 5.42
N ARG A 125 4.65 -15.14 5.57
CA ARG A 125 5.40 -14.82 6.79
C ARG A 125 4.51 -14.64 8.01
N GLN A 126 3.32 -14.11 7.84
CA GLN A 126 2.33 -13.95 8.90
C GLN A 126 1.58 -15.26 9.21
N HIS A 127 1.97 -16.37 8.56
CA HIS A 127 1.27 -17.65 8.70
C HIS A 127 -0.24 -17.51 8.44
N ALA A 128 -0.61 -16.61 7.51
CA ALA A 128 -1.99 -16.44 7.11
C ALA A 128 -2.49 -17.77 6.52
N THR A 129 -3.33 -18.47 7.27
CA THR A 129 -3.94 -19.71 6.83
C THR A 129 -5.25 -19.42 6.13
N LEU A 130 -5.41 -19.97 4.93
CA LEU A 130 -6.71 -20.01 4.29
C LEU A 130 -7.58 -21.00 5.07
N SER A 131 -8.67 -20.50 5.67
CA SER A 131 -9.60 -21.39 6.36
C SER A 131 -10.33 -22.24 5.32
N ALA A 132 -10.20 -23.56 5.44
CA ALA A 132 -11.02 -24.48 4.66
C ALA A 132 -12.48 -24.32 5.09
N CYS A 133 -13.35 -23.95 4.16
CA CYS A 133 -14.77 -23.81 4.51
C CYS A 133 -15.51 -25.12 4.54
N TRP A 134 -15.01 -26.15 3.87
CA TRP A 134 -15.70 -27.41 3.78
C TRP A 134 -14.74 -28.57 3.51
N THR A 135 -14.91 -29.67 4.25
CA THR A 135 -14.14 -30.90 4.07
C THR A 135 -15.10 -32.09 3.89
N LYS A 136 -14.97 -32.82 2.79
CA LYS A 136 -15.70 -34.06 2.57
C LYS A 136 -14.72 -35.19 2.35
N GLY A 137 -14.67 -36.11 3.30
CA GLY A 137 -13.69 -37.20 3.29
C GLY A 137 -12.25 -36.69 3.44
N LYS A 138 -11.37 -36.98 2.48
CA LYS A 138 -9.98 -36.51 2.44
C LYS A 138 -9.79 -35.23 1.62
N THR A 139 -10.86 -34.70 1.00
CA THR A 139 -10.78 -33.53 0.13
C THR A 139 -11.20 -32.28 0.87
N THR A 140 -10.33 -31.29 0.84
CA THR A 140 -10.56 -29.97 1.41
C THR A 140 -10.86 -28.98 0.29
N TRP A 141 -11.92 -28.21 0.45
CA TRP A 141 -12.37 -27.21 -0.51
C TRP A 141 -12.13 -25.82 0.04
N LEU A 142 -11.51 -24.96 -0.78
CA LEU A 142 -11.39 -23.55 -0.52
C LEU A 142 -12.44 -22.82 -1.38
N PRO A 143 -13.26 -21.96 -0.80
CA PRO A 143 -14.18 -21.14 -1.57
C PRO A 143 -13.38 -20.12 -2.37
N LEU A 144 -13.71 -19.99 -3.65
CA LEU A 144 -13.28 -18.91 -4.50
C LEU A 144 -14.52 -18.11 -4.85
N ASP A 145 -14.62 -16.92 -4.30
CA ASP A 145 -15.67 -15.96 -4.64
C ASP A 145 -15.15 -15.02 -5.73
N ILE A 146 -15.85 -15.00 -6.86
CA ILE A 146 -15.51 -14.13 -7.99
C ILE A 146 -16.69 -13.20 -8.19
N ASP A 147 -16.54 -11.97 -7.72
CA ASP A 147 -17.51 -10.90 -7.92
C ASP A 147 -17.08 -10.02 -9.10
N ALA A 148 -17.96 -9.91 -10.11
CA ALA A 148 -17.80 -8.99 -11.22
C ALA A 148 -18.51 -7.68 -10.87
N SER A 149 -17.80 -6.75 -10.25
CA SER A 149 -18.33 -5.41 -10.01
C SER A 149 -18.21 -4.57 -11.28
N PRO A 150 -19.33 -4.13 -11.88
CA PRO A 150 -19.27 -3.21 -13.01
C PRO A 150 -18.78 -1.85 -12.51
N PHE A 151 -17.58 -1.46 -12.90
CA PHE A 151 -17.09 -0.09 -12.69
C PHE A 151 -17.68 0.82 -13.77
N ASP A 152 -18.62 1.66 -13.40
CA ASP A 152 -19.08 2.74 -14.26
C ASP A 152 -18.03 3.87 -14.24
N ASN A 153 -17.27 3.99 -15.32
CA ASN A 153 -16.31 5.04 -15.53
C ASN A 153 -16.81 6.08 -16.54
N SER A 154 -18.11 6.19 -16.77
CA SER A 154 -18.71 7.09 -17.76
C SER A 154 -18.32 8.55 -17.53
N ASP A 155 -18.16 8.95 -16.27
CA ASP A 155 -17.78 10.33 -15.89
C ASP A 155 -16.27 10.58 -15.85
N THR A 156 -15.44 9.55 -16.05
CA THR A 156 -14.00 9.74 -16.08
C THR A 156 -13.52 10.03 -17.50
N LYS A 157 -12.79 11.13 -17.68
CA LYS A 157 -12.07 11.41 -18.93
C LYS A 157 -10.97 10.38 -19.12
N LYS A 158 -11.29 9.21 -19.64
CA LYS A 158 -10.30 8.23 -20.06
C LYS A 158 -9.43 8.85 -21.16
N ARG A 159 -8.12 8.93 -20.96
CA ARG A 159 -7.19 8.93 -22.07
C ARG A 159 -7.40 7.60 -22.81
N ARG A 160 -7.97 7.66 -24.02
CA ARG A 160 -7.97 6.52 -24.94
C ARG A 160 -6.52 6.10 -25.14
N SER A 161 -6.16 4.93 -24.67
CA SER A 161 -5.01 4.23 -25.20
C SER A 161 -5.42 3.81 -26.62
N GLU A 162 -4.85 4.45 -27.64
CA GLU A 162 -4.95 3.95 -29.00
C GLU A 162 -4.26 2.59 -29.02
N SER A 163 -5.07 1.54 -29.07
CA SER A 163 -4.60 0.22 -29.46
C SER A 163 -4.29 0.29 -30.94
N ASN A 164 -3.01 0.42 -31.28
CA ASN A 164 -2.55 0.15 -32.64
C ASN A 164 -2.75 -1.35 -32.90
N VAL A 165 -3.60 -1.62 -33.88
CA VAL A 165 -3.75 -2.90 -34.57
C VAL A 165 -2.52 -3.14 -35.42
#